data_ecc21f64c5e338aeb03a0614b5eb5203
#
_entry.id   ecc21f64c5e338aeb03a0614b5eb5203
#
_cell.length_a   1.000
_cell.length_b   1.000
_cell.length_c   1.000
_cell.angle_alpha   90.00
_cell.angle_beta   90.00
_cell.angle_gamma   90.00
#
_symmetry.space_group_name_H-M   'P 1'
#
loop_
_entity.id
_entity.type
_entity.pdbx_description
1 polymer ?
#
loop_
_entity_poly.entity_id
_entity_poly.type
_entity_poly.pdbx_seq_one_letter_code
_entity_poly.pdbx_strand_id
1 'polypeptide(L)'
;MENKKVLVADDEIHIVQVVAMKFRNNGFEVVTADNGTDAYSLCCEEKPDIVITDYQMPGMTGIELIEKMRQNPELVDIPVIMLTARGFAIEDDQKEKLHVAECLSKPFSPKELLAHVENVLANSTVK
;
A
#
# COMPACT_ATOMS: atom_id res chain seq x y z
N MET A 1 22.22 2.22 -7.61
CA MET A 1 20.78 2.46 -7.70
C MET A 1 20.14 2.22 -6.35
N GLU A 2 19.29 3.14 -5.95
CA GLU A 2 18.61 3.01 -4.69
C GLU A 2 17.44 2.04 -4.83
N ASN A 3 17.27 1.23 -3.81
CA ASN A 3 16.12 0.33 -3.77
C ASN A 3 14.87 1.12 -3.46
N LYS A 4 13.77 0.74 -4.10
CA LYS A 4 12.48 1.32 -3.76
C LYS A 4 11.97 0.72 -2.46
N LYS A 5 11.29 1.54 -1.68
CA LYS A 5 10.78 1.14 -0.37
C LYS A 5 9.27 0.98 -0.44
N VAL A 6 8.77 -0.14 0.09
CA VAL A 6 7.35 -0.47 0.11
C VAL A 6 6.89 -0.61 1.55
N LEU A 7 5.77 0.02 1.88
CA LEU A 7 5.11 -0.22 3.16
C LEU A 7 3.94 -1.19 2.91
N VAL A 8 3.90 -2.28 3.66
CA VAL A 8 2.80 -3.25 3.58
C VAL A 8 2.04 -3.22 4.90
N ALA A 9 0.77 -2.86 4.86
CA ALA A 9 -0.07 -2.77 6.04
C ALA A 9 -1.25 -3.72 5.91
N ASP A 10 -1.29 -4.73 6.78
CA ASP A 10 -2.35 -5.74 6.78
C ASP A 10 -2.30 -6.44 8.13
N ASP A 11 -3.46 -6.70 8.72
CA ASP A 11 -3.51 -7.38 10.00
C ASP A 11 -3.40 -8.91 9.87
N GLU A 12 -3.39 -9.43 8.66
CA GLU A 12 -3.18 -10.85 8.42
C GLU A 12 -1.69 -11.11 8.26
N ILE A 13 -1.05 -11.58 9.32
CA ILE A 13 0.41 -11.72 9.38
C ILE A 13 0.96 -12.59 8.26
N HIS A 14 0.21 -13.62 7.85
CA HIS A 14 0.66 -14.51 6.77
C HIS A 14 0.82 -13.75 5.45
N ILE A 15 -0.12 -12.89 5.14
CA ILE A 15 -0.09 -12.08 3.92
C ILE A 15 1.12 -11.16 3.97
N VAL A 16 1.30 -10.48 5.10
CA VAL A 16 2.42 -9.55 5.27
C VAL A 16 3.76 -10.25 5.06
N GLN A 17 3.92 -11.43 5.67
CA GLN A 17 5.18 -12.16 5.59
C GLN A 17 5.49 -12.63 4.17
N VAL A 18 4.49 -13.18 3.48
CA VAL A 18 4.69 -13.70 2.14
C VAL A 18 4.97 -12.57 1.16
N VAL A 19 4.23 -11.48 1.27
CA VAL A 19 4.43 -10.32 0.40
C VAL A 19 5.80 -9.69 0.66
N ALA A 20 6.17 -9.52 1.93
CA ALA A 20 7.46 -8.92 2.27
C ALA A 20 8.61 -9.75 1.71
N MET A 21 8.53 -11.07 1.84
CA MET A 21 9.57 -11.96 1.33
C MET A 21 9.70 -11.83 -0.18
N LYS A 22 8.58 -11.85 -0.89
CA LYS A 22 8.58 -11.74 -2.34
C LYS A 22 9.23 -10.43 -2.79
N PHE A 23 8.86 -9.34 -2.13
CA PHE A 23 9.36 -8.03 -2.52
C PHE A 23 10.84 -7.87 -2.19
N ARG A 24 11.26 -8.33 -1.00
CA ARG A 24 12.68 -8.28 -0.63
C ARG A 24 13.54 -9.09 -1.59
N ASN A 25 13.04 -10.23 -2.03
CA ASN A 25 13.76 -11.07 -2.99
C ASN A 25 13.88 -10.41 -4.37
N ASN A 26 13.10 -9.37 -4.61
CA ASN A 26 13.12 -8.65 -5.88
C ASN A 26 13.72 -7.25 -5.74
N GLY A 27 14.48 -7.02 -4.68
CA GLY A 27 15.27 -5.80 -4.55
C GLY A 27 14.59 -4.64 -3.84
N PHE A 28 13.40 -4.87 -3.27
CA PHE A 28 12.71 -3.82 -2.54
C PHE A 28 13.10 -3.81 -1.07
N GLU A 29 13.15 -2.63 -0.48
CA GLU A 29 13.13 -2.52 0.97
C GLU A 29 11.66 -2.57 1.40
N VAL A 30 11.37 -3.32 2.46
CA VAL A 30 9.99 -3.49 2.91
C VAL A 30 9.88 -3.15 4.39
N VAL A 31 8.94 -2.27 4.72
CA VAL A 31 8.53 -2.05 6.10
C VAL A 31 7.09 -2.51 6.24
N THR A 32 6.72 -3.02 7.39
CA THR A 32 5.42 -3.65 7.59
C THR A 32 4.72 -3.08 8.81
N ALA A 33 3.40 -3.09 8.76
CA ALA A 33 2.56 -2.68 9.88
C ALA A 33 1.34 -3.59 9.92
N ASP A 34 0.78 -3.79 11.11
CA ASP A 34 -0.40 -4.63 11.28
C ASP A 34 -1.65 -3.84 11.66
N ASN A 35 -1.55 -2.54 11.64
CA ASN A 35 -2.68 -1.66 11.93
C ASN A 35 -2.44 -0.31 11.27
N GLY A 36 -3.51 0.48 11.15
CA GLY A 36 -3.44 1.75 10.44
C GLY A 36 -2.63 2.81 11.14
N THR A 37 -2.66 2.83 12.48
CA THR A 37 -1.93 3.82 13.25
C THR A 37 -0.43 3.67 13.05
N ASP A 38 0.07 2.43 13.19
CA ASP A 38 1.48 2.15 12.97
C ASP A 38 1.88 2.37 11.51
N ALA A 39 0.98 2.04 10.58
CA ALA A 39 1.23 2.27 9.17
C ALA A 39 1.44 3.76 8.88
N TYR A 40 0.61 4.61 9.46
CA TYR A 40 0.77 6.04 9.25
C TYR A 40 2.08 6.55 9.86
N SER A 41 2.42 6.09 11.07
CA SER A 41 3.68 6.46 11.71
C SER A 41 4.87 6.08 10.85
N LEU A 42 4.84 4.87 10.27
CA LEU A 42 5.91 4.41 9.39
C LEU A 42 5.97 5.23 8.10
N CYS A 43 4.82 5.63 7.56
CA CYS A 43 4.82 6.52 6.41
C CYS A 43 5.56 7.82 6.70
N CYS A 44 5.32 8.38 7.87
CA CYS A 44 5.97 9.64 8.26
C CYS A 44 7.47 9.46 8.46
N GLU A 45 7.89 8.35 9.03
CA GLU A 45 9.30 8.09 9.31
C GLU A 45 10.07 7.66 8.09
N GLU A 46 9.52 6.72 7.33
CA GLU A 46 10.23 6.03 6.25
C GLU A 46 9.98 6.65 4.87
N LYS A 47 8.88 7.35 4.71
CA LYS A 47 8.47 7.96 3.44
C LYS A 47 8.63 6.98 2.28
N PRO A 48 7.84 5.88 2.31
CA PRO A 48 7.98 4.84 1.28
C PRO A 48 7.63 5.36 -0.10
N ASP A 49 8.08 4.65 -1.12
CA ASP A 49 7.77 4.98 -2.50
C ASP A 49 6.37 4.55 -2.89
N ILE A 50 5.82 3.57 -2.20
CA ILE A 50 4.46 3.07 -2.43
C ILE A 50 3.95 2.42 -1.15
N VAL A 51 2.64 2.50 -0.94
CA VAL A 51 1.96 1.89 0.21
C VAL A 51 0.98 0.85 -0.30
N ILE A 52 1.03 -0.34 0.30
CA ILE A 52 0.02 -1.38 0.07
C ILE A 52 -0.71 -1.54 1.39
N THR A 53 -2.01 -1.31 1.40
CA THR A 53 -2.78 -1.37 2.64
C THR A 53 -4.06 -2.17 2.47
N ASP A 54 -4.38 -2.97 3.49
CA ASP A 54 -5.68 -3.63 3.57
C ASP A 54 -6.74 -2.56 3.82
N TYR A 55 -7.96 -2.82 3.37
CA TYR A 55 -9.08 -1.92 3.59
C TYR A 55 -9.46 -1.89 5.07
N GLN A 56 -9.49 -3.05 5.72
CA GLN A 56 -9.90 -3.14 7.12
C GLN A 56 -8.72 -3.55 8.01
N MET A 57 -8.43 -2.71 8.98
CA MET A 57 -7.38 -2.95 9.97
C MET A 57 -7.82 -2.40 11.31
N PRO A 58 -7.30 -2.97 12.42
CA PRO A 58 -7.59 -2.40 13.74
C PRO A 58 -7.13 -0.95 13.84
N GLY A 59 -7.87 -0.17 14.58
CA GLY A 59 -7.55 1.22 14.87
C GLY A 59 -7.95 2.16 13.75
N MET A 60 -7.28 2.08 12.63
CA MET A 60 -7.51 2.97 11.51
C MET A 60 -7.70 2.13 10.25
N THR A 61 -8.79 2.37 9.52
CA THR A 61 -9.01 1.64 8.26
C THR A 61 -8.05 2.10 7.19
N GLY A 62 -7.98 1.34 6.10
CA GLY A 62 -7.15 1.74 4.96
C GLY A 62 -7.60 3.07 4.37
N ILE A 63 -8.90 3.33 4.33
CA ILE A 63 -9.43 4.59 3.84
C ILE A 63 -8.97 5.75 4.74
N GLU A 64 -9.08 5.57 6.04
CA GLU A 64 -8.64 6.60 6.99
C GLU A 64 -7.13 6.86 6.88
N LEU A 65 -6.36 5.80 6.68
CA LEU A 65 -4.92 5.94 6.48
C LEU A 65 -4.63 6.79 5.25
N ILE A 66 -5.30 6.51 4.14
CA ILE A 66 -5.09 7.26 2.90
C ILE A 66 -5.52 8.71 3.08
N GLU A 67 -6.65 8.94 3.75
CA GLU A 67 -7.11 10.29 4.01
C GLU A 67 -6.06 11.11 4.76
N LYS A 68 -5.45 10.52 5.78
CA LYS A 68 -4.39 11.20 6.53
C LYS A 68 -3.16 11.46 5.66
N MET A 69 -2.81 10.50 4.82
CA MET A 69 -1.68 10.68 3.91
C MET A 69 -1.92 11.84 2.94
N ARG A 70 -3.14 11.97 2.42
CA ARG A 70 -3.47 13.01 1.47
C ARG A 70 -3.52 14.40 2.10
N GLN A 71 -3.64 14.47 3.43
CA GLN A 71 -3.61 15.72 4.17
C GLN A 71 -2.20 16.13 4.59
N ASN A 72 -1.24 15.23 4.44
CA ASN A 72 0.15 15.48 4.83
C ASN A 72 0.97 15.82 3.58
N PRO A 73 1.52 17.05 3.49
CA PRO A 73 2.25 17.46 2.28
C PRO A 73 3.42 16.55 1.92
N GLU A 74 4.01 15.87 2.90
CA GLU A 74 5.14 14.98 2.64
C GLU A 74 4.70 13.62 2.10
N LEU A 75 3.42 13.26 2.26
CA LEU A 75 2.91 11.96 1.88
C LEU A 75 1.88 12.03 0.76
N VAL A 76 1.50 13.22 0.35
CA VAL A 76 0.36 13.44 -0.54
C VAL A 76 0.52 12.77 -1.91
N ASP A 77 1.75 12.60 -2.37
CA ASP A 77 2.02 12.03 -3.69
C ASP A 77 2.38 10.55 -3.68
N ILE A 78 2.42 9.93 -2.51
CA ILE A 78 2.77 8.51 -2.44
C ILE A 78 1.61 7.67 -2.97
N PRO A 79 1.87 6.85 -4.00
CA PRO A 79 0.80 6.00 -4.55
C PRO A 79 0.41 4.91 -3.56
N VAL A 80 -0.86 4.51 -3.61
CA VAL A 80 -1.41 3.50 -2.71
C VAL A 80 -2.14 2.43 -3.52
N ILE A 81 -1.87 1.17 -3.17
CA ILE A 81 -2.62 0.03 -3.66
C ILE A 81 -3.45 -0.49 -2.49
N MET A 82 -4.75 -0.62 -2.68
CA MET A 82 -5.66 -1.09 -1.65
C MET A 82 -5.97 -2.57 -1.84
N LEU A 83 -5.92 -3.32 -0.76
CA LEU A 83 -6.31 -4.73 -0.76
C LEU A 83 -7.68 -4.85 -0.13
N THR A 84 -8.61 -5.49 -0.83
CA THR A 84 -9.98 -5.59 -0.34
C THR A 84 -10.40 -7.04 -0.19
N ALA A 85 -11.40 -7.28 0.66
CA ALA A 85 -11.98 -8.60 0.80
C ALA A 85 -12.67 -9.01 -0.50
N ARG A 86 -12.75 -10.32 -0.72
CA ARG A 86 -13.38 -10.86 -1.91
C ARG A 86 -14.82 -10.34 -2.02
N GLY A 87 -15.16 -9.85 -3.20
CA GLY A 87 -16.50 -9.35 -3.46
C GLY A 87 -16.74 -7.94 -2.98
N PHE A 88 -15.77 -7.34 -2.33
CA PHE A 88 -15.86 -5.95 -1.86
C PHE A 88 -15.15 -5.03 -2.87
N ALA A 89 -15.75 -3.91 -3.14
CA ALA A 89 -15.13 -2.91 -4.03
C ALA A 89 -15.29 -1.53 -3.41
N ILE A 90 -14.26 -0.70 -3.59
CA ILE A 90 -14.32 0.70 -3.20
C ILE A 90 -15.07 1.44 -4.29
N GLU A 91 -15.94 2.36 -3.91
CA GLU A 91 -16.66 3.16 -4.88
C GLU A 91 -15.70 4.00 -5.72
N ASP A 92 -16.03 4.18 -6.98
CA ASP A 92 -15.18 4.92 -7.91
C ASP A 92 -14.92 6.35 -7.43
N ASP A 93 -15.93 6.99 -6.86
CA ASP A 93 -15.80 8.33 -6.31
C ASP A 93 -14.72 8.42 -5.25
N GLN A 94 -14.72 7.45 -4.36
CA GLN A 94 -13.77 7.39 -3.25
C GLN A 94 -12.37 7.10 -3.75
N LYS A 95 -12.26 6.18 -4.69
CA LYS A 95 -10.99 5.83 -5.30
C LYS A 95 -10.35 7.04 -5.98
N GLU A 96 -11.16 7.79 -6.71
CA GLU A 96 -10.70 8.98 -7.42
C GLU A 96 -10.34 10.09 -6.44
N LYS A 97 -11.19 10.34 -5.46
CA LYS A 97 -10.98 11.39 -4.48
C LYS A 97 -9.69 11.18 -3.66
N LEU A 98 -9.40 9.93 -3.33
CA LEU A 98 -8.23 9.59 -2.52
C LEU A 98 -7.00 9.24 -3.35
N HIS A 99 -7.13 9.25 -4.66
CA HIS A 99 -6.03 8.92 -5.59
C HIS A 99 -5.46 7.54 -5.31
N VAL A 100 -6.35 6.56 -5.14
CA VAL A 100 -5.94 5.15 -4.99
C VAL A 100 -5.50 4.66 -6.36
N ALA A 101 -4.25 4.19 -6.45
CA ALA A 101 -3.69 3.78 -7.74
C ALA A 101 -4.38 2.53 -8.26
N GLU A 102 -4.56 1.53 -7.40
CA GLU A 102 -5.21 0.28 -7.78
C GLU A 102 -5.85 -0.36 -6.57
N CYS A 103 -6.86 -1.19 -6.83
CA CYS A 103 -7.48 -2.05 -5.82
C CYS A 103 -7.35 -3.49 -6.26
N LEU A 104 -6.87 -4.35 -5.37
CA LEU A 104 -6.82 -5.78 -5.62
C LEU A 104 -7.71 -6.50 -4.64
N SER A 105 -8.44 -7.48 -5.14
CA SER A 105 -9.33 -8.30 -4.34
C SER A 105 -8.57 -9.53 -3.82
N LYS A 106 -8.73 -9.86 -2.55
CA LYS A 106 -8.20 -11.10 -1.99
C LYS A 106 -9.07 -12.27 -2.45
N PRO A 107 -8.51 -13.43 -2.73
CA PRO A 107 -7.08 -13.77 -2.64
C PRO A 107 -6.31 -13.30 -3.87
N PHE A 108 -5.05 -12.98 -3.68
CA PHE A 108 -4.15 -12.60 -4.76
C PHE A 108 -2.83 -13.35 -4.57
N SER A 109 -2.01 -13.40 -5.63
CA SER A 109 -0.67 -13.96 -5.49
C SER A 109 0.34 -12.86 -5.25
N PRO A 110 1.41 -13.14 -4.49
CA PRO A 110 2.48 -12.14 -4.32
C PRO A 110 3.11 -11.71 -5.63
N LYS A 111 3.20 -12.61 -6.60
CA LYS A 111 3.71 -12.30 -7.93
C LYS A 111 2.82 -11.29 -8.65
N GLU A 112 1.52 -11.46 -8.55
CA GLU A 112 0.55 -10.55 -9.15
C GLU A 112 0.66 -9.18 -8.52
N LEU A 113 0.75 -9.13 -7.19
CA LEU A 113 0.88 -7.87 -6.47
C LEU A 113 2.18 -7.16 -6.86
N LEU A 114 3.27 -7.91 -6.96
CA LEU A 114 4.56 -7.33 -7.37
C LEU A 114 4.46 -6.69 -8.75
N ALA A 115 3.78 -7.35 -9.70
CA ALA A 115 3.61 -6.80 -11.04
C ALA A 115 2.84 -5.48 -11.01
N HIS A 116 1.80 -5.40 -10.17
CA HIS A 116 1.04 -4.17 -10.04
C HIS A 116 1.88 -3.05 -9.42
N VAL A 117 2.68 -3.38 -8.42
CA VAL A 117 3.57 -2.40 -7.78
C VAL A 117 4.57 -1.84 -8.79
N GLU A 118 5.20 -2.72 -9.55
CA GLU A 118 6.17 -2.30 -10.56
C GLU A 118 5.53 -1.39 -11.60
N ASN A 119 4.32 -1.72 -12.00
CA ASN A 119 3.59 -0.92 -12.98
C ASN A 119 3.24 0.47 -12.41
N VAL A 120 2.77 0.52 -11.18
CA VAL A 120 2.42 1.79 -10.54
C VAL A 120 3.66 2.66 -10.37
N LEU A 121 4.77 2.09 -9.93
CA LEU A 121 6.01 2.84 -9.75
C LEU A 121 6.56 3.36 -11.08
N ALA A 122 6.46 2.57 -12.14
CA ALA A 122 6.90 3.01 -13.46
C ALA A 122 6.08 4.21 -13.94
N ASN A 123 4.78 4.18 -13.72
CA ASN A 123 3.91 5.28 -14.12
C ASN A 123 4.13 6.53 -13.27
N SER A 124 4.48 6.35 -11.99
CA SER A 124 4.73 7.47 -11.09
C SER A 124 5.99 8.25 -11.45
N THR A 125 6.94 7.60 -12.07
CA THR A 125 8.22 8.24 -12.41
C THR A 125 8.18 8.96 -13.76
N VAL A 126 7.09 8.80 -14.51
CA VAL A 126 6.93 9.39 -15.83
C VAL A 126 6.10 10.67 -15.70
N LYS A 127 6.70 11.68 -15.18
CA LYS A 127 6.01 12.98 -15.07
C LYS A 127 6.77 14.05 -15.81
#